data_e4b2039c3a7c8da23e55f50d729c5e91
#
_entry.id   e4b2039c3a7c8da23e55f50d729c5e91
#
_cell.length_a   1.000
_cell.length_b   1.000
_cell.length_c   1.000
_cell.angle_alpha   90.00
_cell.angle_beta   90.00
_cell.angle_gamma   90.00
#
_symmetry.space_group_name_H-M   'P 1'
#
loop_
_entity.id
_entity.type
_entity.pdbx_description
1 polymer ?
#
loop_
_entity_poly.entity_id
_entity_poly.type
_entity_poly.pdbx_seq_one_letter_code
_entity_poly.pdbx_strand_id
1 'polypeptide(L)'
;MDYKVIDRYIDELLTKSTPDRPIWNIEKILQGLKSTWNYIDGCMIKALLEMYSITRKQEYFDFADAFIDYRVHDDGTIDGYDVSELNIDNVNAGKTLFELYDLTGKEKYRKAIDLIYSQIKLMPRTAEGSFWHKNIYPNQVWLDGLYMCQPFYMEYETRSVSYTHLRATRLGMISYA
;
A
#
# COMPACT_ATOMS: atom_id res chain seq x y z
N MET A 1 3.47 -11.81 -23.66
CA MET A 1 3.19 -12.64 -22.45
C MET A 1 1.71 -12.99 -22.47
N ASP A 2 1.36 -14.26 -22.24
CA ASP A 2 -0.06 -14.66 -22.20
C ASP A 2 -0.64 -14.41 -20.79
N TYR A 3 -1.42 -13.34 -20.66
CA TYR A 3 -2.04 -12.97 -19.38
C TYR A 3 -3.30 -13.78 -19.06
N LYS A 4 -3.77 -14.67 -19.97
CA LYS A 4 -5.03 -15.39 -19.79
C LYS A 4 -5.09 -16.26 -18.54
N VAL A 5 -3.97 -16.82 -18.11
CA VAL A 5 -3.90 -17.65 -16.89
C VAL A 5 -4.06 -16.76 -15.65
N ILE A 6 -3.36 -15.62 -15.63
CA ILE A 6 -3.42 -14.65 -14.52
C ILE A 6 -4.82 -14.04 -14.47
N ASP A 7 -5.34 -13.62 -15.61
CA ASP A 7 -6.67 -13.06 -15.77
C ASP A 7 -7.76 -13.99 -15.19
N ARG A 8 -7.76 -15.27 -15.61
CA ARG A 8 -8.69 -16.26 -15.07
C ARG A 8 -8.54 -16.49 -13.57
N TYR A 9 -7.31 -16.49 -13.07
CA TYR A 9 -7.04 -16.66 -11.63
C TYR A 9 -7.58 -15.48 -10.82
N ILE A 10 -7.38 -14.26 -11.31
CA ILE A 10 -7.90 -13.05 -10.66
C ILE A 10 -9.43 -13.04 -10.70
N ASP A 11 -10.04 -13.37 -11.85
CA ASP A 11 -11.49 -13.48 -11.94
C ASP A 11 -12.07 -14.47 -10.91
N GLU A 12 -11.41 -15.61 -10.72
CA GLU A 12 -11.81 -16.59 -9.70
C GLU A 12 -11.66 -16.04 -8.26
N LEU A 13 -10.60 -15.29 -7.98
CA LEU A 13 -10.42 -14.64 -6.68
C LEU A 13 -11.52 -13.60 -6.43
N LEU A 14 -11.83 -12.78 -7.42
CA LEU A 14 -12.84 -11.72 -7.27
C LEU A 14 -14.25 -12.28 -7.09
N THR A 15 -14.60 -13.37 -7.78
CA THR A 15 -15.91 -14.02 -7.58
C THR A 15 -16.14 -14.54 -6.16
N LYS A 16 -15.04 -14.78 -5.41
CA LYS A 16 -15.07 -15.28 -4.01
C LYS A 16 -14.81 -14.18 -2.99
N SER A 17 -14.66 -12.93 -3.43
CA SER A 17 -14.27 -11.80 -2.60
C SER A 17 -15.33 -10.72 -2.55
N THR A 18 -15.39 -10.05 -1.40
CA THR A 18 -16.08 -8.77 -1.24
C THR A 18 -15.10 -7.76 -0.60
N PRO A 19 -15.31 -6.45 -0.71
CA PRO A 19 -14.42 -5.45 -0.11
C PRO A 19 -14.15 -5.65 1.39
N ASP A 20 -15.14 -6.15 2.14
CA ASP A 20 -15.00 -6.44 3.57
C ASP A 20 -14.42 -7.83 3.87
N ARG A 21 -14.52 -8.79 2.91
CA ARG A 21 -14.09 -10.17 3.06
C ARG A 21 -13.34 -10.69 1.83
N PRO A 22 -12.15 -10.14 1.54
CA PRO A 22 -11.35 -10.60 0.40
C PRO A 22 -10.77 -11.99 0.68
N ILE A 23 -10.88 -12.90 -0.30
CA ILE A 23 -10.47 -14.30 -0.13
C ILE A 23 -8.98 -14.48 0.20
N TRP A 24 -8.13 -13.55 -0.18
CA TRP A 24 -6.70 -13.60 0.18
C TRP A 24 -6.41 -13.39 1.67
N ASN A 25 -7.40 -12.97 2.44
CA ASN A 25 -7.34 -12.91 3.91
C ASN A 25 -8.08 -14.10 4.56
N ILE A 26 -8.04 -15.28 3.90
CA ILE A 26 -8.81 -16.48 4.27
C ILE A 26 -8.60 -16.89 5.73
N GLU A 27 -7.42 -16.74 6.29
CA GLU A 27 -7.14 -17.09 7.68
C GLU A 27 -8.00 -16.30 8.66
N LYS A 28 -8.13 -14.98 8.45
CA LYS A 28 -9.00 -14.12 9.25
C LYS A 28 -10.47 -14.48 9.04
N ILE A 29 -10.86 -14.75 7.79
CA ILE A 29 -12.23 -15.15 7.45
C ILE A 29 -12.63 -16.44 8.18
N LEU A 30 -11.76 -17.45 8.19
CA LEU A 30 -12.00 -18.74 8.88
C LEU A 30 -12.07 -18.59 10.41
N GLN A 31 -11.38 -17.59 10.97
CA GLN A 31 -11.44 -17.26 12.39
C GLN A 31 -12.63 -16.37 12.75
N GLY A 32 -13.48 -15.99 11.79
CA GLY A 32 -14.58 -15.06 12.01
C GLY A 32 -14.15 -13.62 12.29
N LEU A 33 -12.88 -13.28 12.01
CA LEU A 33 -12.31 -11.96 12.23
C LEU A 33 -12.53 -11.06 11.00
N LYS A 34 -12.66 -9.75 11.23
CA LYS A 34 -12.63 -8.77 10.16
C LYS A 34 -11.24 -8.68 9.54
N SER A 35 -11.18 -8.57 8.23
CA SER A 35 -9.95 -8.18 7.55
C SER A 35 -9.60 -6.73 7.93
N THR A 36 -8.33 -6.49 8.21
CA THR A 36 -7.79 -5.16 8.55
C THR A 36 -6.77 -4.75 7.49
N TRP A 37 -6.47 -3.47 7.42
CA TRP A 37 -5.43 -2.94 6.54
C TRP A 37 -4.10 -3.68 6.75
N ASN A 38 -3.52 -4.21 5.68
CA ASN A 38 -2.26 -4.97 5.74
C ASN A 38 -1.51 -4.96 4.39
N TYR A 39 -0.27 -5.50 4.38
CA TYR A 39 0.56 -5.53 3.19
C TYR A 39 0.04 -6.45 2.07
N ILE A 40 -0.68 -7.53 2.42
CA ILE A 40 -1.25 -8.45 1.42
C ILE A 40 -2.29 -7.73 0.57
N ASP A 41 -3.12 -6.92 1.22
CA ASP A 41 -4.09 -6.06 0.52
C ASP A 41 -3.39 -5.16 -0.48
N GLY A 42 -2.26 -4.55 -0.07
CA GLY A 42 -1.46 -3.71 -0.97
C GLY A 42 -0.94 -4.45 -2.20
N CYS A 43 -0.48 -5.69 -2.04
CA CYS A 43 -0.03 -6.52 -3.15
C CYS A 43 -1.19 -6.87 -4.10
N MET A 44 -2.34 -7.28 -3.54
CA MET A 44 -3.50 -7.70 -4.33
C MET A 44 -4.15 -6.54 -5.06
N ILE A 45 -4.40 -5.42 -4.39
CA ILE A 45 -5.00 -4.25 -5.02
C ILE A 45 -4.07 -3.66 -6.10
N LYS A 46 -2.75 -3.63 -5.86
CA LYS A 46 -1.80 -3.21 -6.89
C LYS A 46 -1.84 -4.15 -8.10
N ALA A 47 -1.90 -5.47 -7.89
CA ALA A 47 -2.04 -6.42 -8.99
C ALA A 47 -3.32 -6.21 -9.81
N LEU A 48 -4.45 -5.89 -9.16
CA LEU A 48 -5.70 -5.56 -9.84
C LEU A 48 -5.57 -4.30 -10.71
N LEU A 49 -4.97 -3.25 -10.19
CA LEU A 49 -4.74 -2.00 -10.94
C LEU A 49 -3.80 -2.23 -12.13
N GLU A 50 -2.73 -3.01 -11.97
CA GLU A 50 -1.85 -3.39 -13.07
C GLU A 50 -2.60 -4.20 -14.14
N MET A 51 -3.41 -5.18 -13.73
CA MET A 51 -4.22 -5.94 -14.67
C MET A 51 -5.28 -5.08 -15.37
N TYR A 52 -5.88 -4.12 -14.68
CA TYR A 52 -6.74 -3.11 -15.30
C TYR A 52 -5.97 -2.30 -16.35
N SER A 53 -4.75 -1.86 -16.04
CA SER A 53 -3.94 -1.10 -16.98
C SER A 53 -3.64 -1.87 -18.28
N ILE A 54 -3.48 -3.19 -18.18
CA ILE A 54 -3.15 -4.09 -19.31
C ILE A 54 -4.41 -4.52 -20.08
N THR A 55 -5.43 -4.99 -19.35
CA THR A 55 -6.60 -5.65 -19.96
C THR A 55 -7.75 -4.71 -20.24
N ARG A 56 -7.81 -3.58 -19.54
CA ARG A 56 -8.93 -2.62 -19.53
C ARG A 56 -10.25 -3.22 -19.03
N LYS A 57 -10.19 -4.34 -18.30
CA LYS A 57 -11.35 -4.91 -17.63
C LYS A 57 -11.76 -4.03 -16.46
N GLN A 58 -12.91 -3.38 -16.57
CA GLN A 58 -13.41 -2.41 -15.60
C GLN A 58 -13.63 -3.03 -14.20
N GLU A 59 -14.02 -4.30 -14.14
CA GLU A 59 -14.24 -5.02 -12.88
C GLU A 59 -13.01 -5.04 -11.95
N TYR A 60 -11.78 -4.99 -12.49
CA TYR A 60 -10.56 -4.95 -11.67
C TYR A 60 -10.39 -3.59 -10.99
N PHE A 61 -10.66 -2.54 -11.72
CA PHE A 61 -10.67 -1.18 -11.15
C PHE A 61 -11.80 -1.02 -10.14
N ASP A 62 -13.01 -1.43 -10.48
CA ASP A 62 -14.20 -1.28 -9.63
C ASP A 62 -14.00 -1.99 -8.30
N PHE A 63 -13.43 -3.20 -8.31
CA PHE A 63 -13.13 -3.92 -7.08
C PHE A 63 -12.02 -3.23 -6.28
N ALA A 64 -10.94 -2.79 -6.93
CA ALA A 64 -9.84 -2.11 -6.26
C ALA A 64 -10.31 -0.81 -5.57
N ASP A 65 -11.10 -0.01 -6.29
CA ASP A 65 -11.68 1.21 -5.74
C ASP A 65 -12.66 0.92 -4.60
N ALA A 66 -13.59 -0.03 -4.79
CA ALA A 66 -14.55 -0.40 -3.75
C ALA A 66 -13.87 -0.94 -2.48
N PHE A 67 -12.77 -1.71 -2.62
CA PHE A 67 -12.01 -2.24 -1.50
C PHE A 67 -11.35 -1.11 -0.69
N ILE A 68 -10.68 -0.18 -1.35
CA ILE A 68 -10.02 0.95 -0.70
C ILE A 68 -11.07 1.92 -0.14
N ASP A 69 -12.15 2.17 -0.89
CA ASP A 69 -13.25 3.05 -0.48
C ASP A 69 -13.94 2.59 0.81
N TYR A 70 -14.10 1.28 0.95
CA TYR A 70 -14.67 0.65 2.16
C TYR A 70 -13.82 0.89 3.41
N ARG A 71 -12.50 0.99 3.27
CA ARG A 71 -11.57 1.10 4.40
C ARG A 71 -11.17 2.53 4.74
N VAL A 72 -11.23 3.42 3.76
CA VAL A 72 -10.81 4.82 3.94
C VAL A 72 -12.04 5.69 4.20
N HIS A 73 -12.06 6.36 5.34
CA HIS A 73 -13.12 7.27 5.75
C HIS A 73 -12.95 8.66 5.14
N ASP A 74 -14.00 9.47 5.16
CA ASP A 74 -14.00 10.83 4.56
C ASP A 74 -13.00 11.78 5.19
N ASP A 75 -12.59 11.53 6.43
CA ASP A 75 -11.55 12.29 7.14
C ASP A 75 -10.13 11.81 6.79
N GLY A 76 -9.99 10.72 6.02
CA GLY A 76 -8.71 10.11 5.63
C GLY A 76 -8.22 9.04 6.61
N THR A 77 -8.93 8.76 7.69
CA THR A 77 -8.59 7.63 8.56
C THR A 77 -8.83 6.31 7.85
N ILE A 78 -8.11 5.26 8.25
CA ILE A 78 -8.13 3.96 7.58
C ILE A 78 -8.42 2.87 8.61
N ASP A 79 -9.39 2.02 8.33
CA ASP A 79 -9.75 0.89 9.19
C ASP A 79 -8.57 -0.07 9.41
N GLY A 80 -8.17 -0.21 10.67
CA GLY A 80 -7.08 -1.10 11.06
C GLY A 80 -5.68 -0.57 10.76
N TYR A 81 -5.53 0.72 10.50
CA TYR A 81 -4.24 1.40 10.37
C TYR A 81 -4.00 2.33 11.57
N ASP A 82 -2.89 2.11 12.25
CA ASP A 82 -2.45 2.95 13.37
C ASP A 82 -1.03 3.46 13.10
N VAL A 83 -0.90 4.78 12.96
CA VAL A 83 0.39 5.47 12.77
C VAL A 83 1.39 5.13 13.87
N SER A 84 0.93 4.93 15.11
CA SER A 84 1.78 4.68 16.26
C SER A 84 2.46 3.30 16.26
N GLU A 85 1.96 2.34 15.46
CA GLU A 85 2.64 1.04 15.27
C GLU A 85 4.01 1.19 14.62
N LEU A 86 4.24 2.24 13.84
CA LEU A 86 5.48 2.48 13.11
C LEU A 86 5.95 1.21 12.39
N ASN A 87 5.05 0.66 11.56
CA ASN A 87 5.24 -0.58 10.82
C ASN A 87 5.23 -0.28 9.31
N ILE A 88 6.37 -0.45 8.63
CA ILE A 88 6.46 -0.13 7.20
C ILE A 88 5.68 -1.08 6.30
N ASP A 89 5.33 -2.29 6.76
CA ASP A 89 4.46 -3.19 6.00
C ASP A 89 3.09 -2.57 5.77
N ASN A 90 2.57 -1.83 6.76
CA ASN A 90 1.27 -1.19 6.67
C ASN A 90 1.24 -0.03 5.66
N VAL A 91 2.41 0.46 5.21
CA VAL A 91 2.51 1.47 4.15
C VAL A 91 2.21 0.86 2.77
N ASN A 92 2.41 -0.45 2.60
CA ASN A 92 2.35 -1.09 1.29
C ASN A 92 1.02 -0.85 0.54
N ALA A 93 -0.11 -0.99 1.21
CA ALA A 93 -1.41 -0.77 0.59
C ALA A 93 -1.63 0.72 0.22
N GLY A 94 -0.96 1.63 0.90
CA GLY A 94 -1.01 3.07 0.59
C GLY A 94 -0.51 3.44 -0.80
N LYS A 95 0.33 2.61 -1.43
CA LYS A 95 0.81 2.84 -2.80
C LYS A 95 -0.32 2.92 -3.82
N THR A 96 -1.40 2.21 -3.57
CA THR A 96 -2.56 2.16 -4.46
C THR A 96 -3.41 3.42 -4.41
N LEU A 97 -3.31 4.17 -3.31
CA LEU A 97 -4.08 5.40 -3.10
C LEU A 97 -3.73 6.50 -4.13
N PHE A 98 -2.48 6.58 -4.56
CA PHE A 98 -2.07 7.59 -5.56
C PHE A 98 -2.77 7.37 -6.89
N GLU A 99 -2.74 6.15 -7.40
CA GLU A 99 -3.38 5.80 -8.68
C GLU A 99 -4.91 5.93 -8.59
N LEU A 100 -5.50 5.46 -7.49
CA LEU A 100 -6.94 5.60 -7.26
C LEU A 100 -7.35 7.07 -7.10
N TYR A 101 -6.55 7.90 -6.45
CA TYR A 101 -6.81 9.34 -6.36
C TYR A 101 -6.78 10.00 -7.75
N ASP A 102 -5.77 9.68 -8.56
CA ASP A 102 -5.64 10.23 -9.92
C ASP A 102 -6.84 9.85 -10.82
N LEU A 103 -7.36 8.62 -10.64
CA LEU A 103 -8.47 8.11 -11.47
C LEU A 103 -9.85 8.54 -10.97
N THR A 104 -10.02 8.75 -9.66
CA THR A 104 -11.35 9.01 -9.06
C THR A 104 -11.54 10.44 -8.55
N GLY A 105 -10.46 11.14 -8.19
CA GLY A 105 -10.52 12.45 -7.55
C GLY A 105 -11.07 12.43 -6.11
N LYS A 106 -11.18 11.26 -5.46
CA LYS A 106 -11.74 11.15 -4.11
C LYS A 106 -10.79 11.76 -3.06
N GLU A 107 -11.14 12.91 -2.52
CA GLU A 107 -10.32 13.66 -1.54
C GLU A 107 -9.94 12.84 -0.30
N LYS A 108 -10.74 11.87 0.10
CA LYS A 108 -10.41 10.97 1.21
C LYS A 108 -9.12 10.16 0.94
N TYR A 109 -8.84 9.80 -0.31
CA TYR A 109 -7.59 9.10 -0.67
C TYR A 109 -6.37 10.00 -0.50
N ARG A 110 -6.47 11.26 -0.88
CA ARG A 110 -5.40 12.24 -0.64
C ARG A 110 -5.11 12.40 0.86
N LYS A 111 -6.17 12.54 1.67
CA LYS A 111 -6.01 12.64 3.14
C LYS A 111 -5.38 11.37 3.74
N ALA A 112 -5.76 10.19 3.24
CA ALA A 112 -5.18 8.91 3.67
C ALA A 112 -3.68 8.81 3.26
N ILE A 113 -3.31 9.31 2.10
CA ILE A 113 -1.90 9.44 1.68
C ILE A 113 -1.13 10.30 2.69
N ASP A 114 -1.67 11.46 3.08
CA ASP A 114 -1.05 12.34 4.06
C ASP A 114 -0.93 11.68 5.45
N LEU A 115 -1.94 10.89 5.86
CA LEU A 115 -1.91 10.12 7.10
C LEU A 115 -0.77 9.09 7.08
N ILE A 116 -0.66 8.30 6.01
CA ILE A 116 0.40 7.29 5.87
C ILE A 116 1.78 7.95 5.82
N TYR A 117 1.91 9.07 5.13
CA TYR A 117 3.18 9.83 5.11
C TYR A 117 3.56 10.35 6.50
N SER A 118 2.59 10.67 7.35
CA SER A 118 2.86 11.09 8.74
C SER A 118 3.60 9.99 9.53
N GLN A 119 3.26 8.70 9.31
CA GLN A 119 3.99 7.57 9.88
C GLN A 119 5.44 7.56 9.40
N ILE A 120 5.67 7.76 8.09
CA ILE A 120 7.03 7.72 7.51
C ILE A 120 7.93 8.78 8.14
N LYS A 121 7.40 9.97 8.43
CA LYS A 121 8.13 11.03 9.15
C LYS A 121 8.55 10.62 10.56
N LEU A 122 7.75 9.79 11.21
CA LEU A 122 7.97 9.33 12.58
C LEU A 122 8.80 8.03 12.65
N MET A 123 8.99 7.34 11.51
CA MET A 123 9.73 6.07 11.49
C MET A 123 11.15 6.24 12.03
N PRO A 124 11.55 5.43 13.01
CA PRO A 124 12.94 5.42 13.49
C PRO A 124 13.87 4.97 12.38
N ARG A 125 15.12 5.47 12.46
CA ARG A 125 16.15 5.18 11.46
C ARG A 125 17.39 4.60 12.13
N THR A 126 18.13 3.81 11.37
CA THR A 126 19.50 3.40 11.76
C THR A 126 20.46 4.59 11.69
N ALA A 127 21.67 4.40 12.19
CA ALA A 127 22.73 5.43 12.11
C ALA A 127 23.04 5.83 10.65
N GLU A 128 22.84 4.91 9.71
CA GLU A 128 23.06 5.11 8.27
C GLU A 128 21.84 5.73 7.55
N GLY A 129 20.74 5.97 8.28
CA GLY A 129 19.58 6.65 7.77
C GLY A 129 18.46 5.76 7.19
N SER A 130 18.64 4.43 7.20
CA SER A 130 17.60 3.48 6.76
C SER A 130 16.45 3.41 7.77
N PHE A 131 15.21 3.27 7.31
CA PHE A 131 14.09 3.01 8.20
C PHE A 131 14.24 1.68 8.92
N TRP A 132 13.88 1.62 10.20
CA TRP A 132 13.61 0.34 10.83
C TRP A 132 12.42 -0.33 10.14
N HIS A 133 12.42 -1.66 10.10
CA HIS A 133 11.28 -2.38 9.51
C HIS A 133 10.01 -2.18 10.35
N LYS A 134 10.12 -2.28 11.67
CA LYS A 134 9.05 -2.01 12.64
C LYS A 134 9.63 -1.46 13.92
N ASN A 135 8.87 -0.65 14.62
CA ASN A 135 9.30 -0.12 15.93
C ASN A 135 9.61 -1.23 16.94
N ILE A 136 8.90 -2.37 16.86
CA ILE A 136 9.14 -3.55 17.71
C ILE A 136 10.42 -4.32 17.36
N TYR A 137 11.11 -3.97 16.27
CA TYR A 137 12.39 -4.57 15.85
C TYR A 137 13.48 -3.50 15.72
N PRO A 138 14.04 -3.02 16.86
CA PRO A 138 15.01 -1.92 16.84
C PRO A 138 16.23 -2.20 15.96
N ASN A 139 16.57 -1.22 15.11
CA ASN A 139 17.70 -1.25 14.18
C ASN A 139 17.66 -2.38 13.13
N GLN A 140 16.54 -3.05 12.94
CA GLN A 140 16.41 -4.05 11.88
C GLN A 140 15.93 -3.40 10.59
N VAL A 141 16.67 -3.66 9.52
CA VAL A 141 16.32 -3.29 8.15
C VAL A 141 16.09 -4.59 7.36
N TRP A 142 14.90 -4.78 6.84
CA TRP A 142 14.59 -5.97 6.06
C TRP A 142 14.52 -5.60 4.58
N LEU A 143 14.95 -6.52 3.72
CA LEU A 143 15.04 -6.27 2.28
C LEU A 143 13.67 -5.98 1.64
N ASP A 144 12.62 -6.64 2.10
CA ASP A 144 11.25 -6.40 1.65
C ASP A 144 10.72 -5.00 1.98
N GLY A 145 11.29 -4.34 3.01
CA GLY A 145 11.01 -2.93 3.31
C GLY A 145 11.24 -2.00 2.13
N LEU A 146 12.15 -2.36 1.21
CA LEU A 146 12.36 -1.63 -0.04
C LEU A 146 11.11 -1.67 -0.93
N TYR A 147 10.38 -2.76 -0.94
CA TYR A 147 9.12 -2.89 -1.67
C TYR A 147 7.94 -2.32 -0.87
N MET A 148 7.88 -2.55 0.44
CA MET A 148 6.75 -2.18 1.27
C MET A 148 6.58 -0.67 1.38
N CYS A 149 7.64 0.08 1.66
CA CYS A 149 7.58 1.50 2.00
C CYS A 149 8.12 2.43 0.91
N GLN A 150 9.24 2.06 0.27
CA GLN A 150 9.99 3.02 -0.54
C GLN A 150 9.21 3.54 -1.78
N PRO A 151 8.43 2.72 -2.52
CA PRO A 151 7.66 3.23 -3.64
C PRO A 151 6.64 4.30 -3.20
N PHE A 152 5.96 4.10 -2.06
CA PHE A 152 5.06 5.10 -1.50
C PHE A 152 5.79 6.39 -1.14
N TYR A 153 6.91 6.26 -0.42
CA TYR A 153 7.71 7.41 0.01
C TYR A 153 8.21 8.22 -1.18
N MET A 154 8.78 7.53 -2.18
CA MET A 154 9.26 8.17 -3.41
C MET A 154 8.14 8.87 -4.19
N GLU A 155 6.97 8.25 -4.29
CA GLU A 155 5.81 8.82 -4.99
C GLU A 155 5.33 10.09 -4.27
N TYR A 156 5.19 10.03 -2.94
CA TYR A 156 4.79 11.20 -2.15
C TYR A 156 5.76 12.37 -2.33
N GLU A 157 7.06 12.13 -2.19
CA GLU A 157 8.10 13.14 -2.34
C GLU A 157 8.13 13.73 -3.76
N THR A 158 7.95 12.88 -4.78
CA THR A 158 7.91 13.33 -6.17
C THR A 158 6.73 14.26 -6.44
N ARG A 159 5.58 13.97 -5.85
CA ARG A 159 4.35 14.77 -6.03
C ARG A 159 4.30 16.03 -5.16
N SER A 160 4.88 15.96 -3.96
CA SER A 160 4.68 16.99 -2.92
C SER A 160 5.88 17.90 -2.69
N VAL A 161 7.09 17.47 -3.03
CA VAL A 161 8.34 18.18 -2.69
C VAL A 161 9.30 18.24 -3.87
N SER A 162 10.06 19.32 -3.97
CA SER A 162 11.02 19.52 -5.05
C SER A 162 12.12 18.44 -5.07
N TYR A 163 12.58 18.11 -6.29
CA TYR A 163 13.60 17.12 -6.64
C TYR A 163 14.87 17.08 -5.76
N THR A 164 15.19 18.14 -5.04
CA THR A 164 16.37 18.24 -4.15
C THR A 164 16.29 17.29 -2.95
N HIS A 165 15.10 16.99 -2.43
CA HIS A 165 14.92 16.04 -1.32
C HIS A 165 15.09 14.58 -1.73
N LEU A 166 14.71 14.22 -2.95
CA LEU A 166 14.88 12.87 -3.50
C LEU A 166 16.34 12.43 -3.59
N ARG A 167 17.26 13.38 -3.81
CA ARG A 167 18.68 13.09 -3.93
C ARG A 167 19.31 12.71 -2.59
N ALA A 168 18.88 13.32 -1.50
CA ALA A 168 19.37 13.01 -0.15
C ALA A 168 18.90 11.63 0.33
N THR A 169 17.66 11.23 -0.01
CA THR A 169 17.10 9.93 0.33
C THR A 169 17.74 8.79 -0.46
N ARG A 170 18.07 9.00 -1.73
CA ARG A 170 18.77 7.99 -2.56
C ARG A 170 20.14 7.60 -2.00
N LEU A 171 20.88 8.54 -1.43
CA LEU A 171 22.22 8.29 -0.88
C LEU A 171 22.15 7.45 0.41
N GLY A 172 21.08 7.59 1.22
CA GLY A 172 20.86 6.77 2.41
C GLY A 172 20.38 5.35 2.12
N MET A 173 19.81 5.11 0.93
CA MET A 173 19.27 3.79 0.53
C MET A 173 20.30 2.87 -0.14
N ILE A 174 21.38 3.40 -0.71
CA ILE A 174 22.36 2.65 -1.51
C ILE A 174 23.58 2.23 -0.67
N SER A 175 23.57 2.53 0.61
CA SER A 175 24.72 2.29 1.51
C SER A 175 24.91 0.83 1.94
N TYR A 176 24.21 -0.14 1.33
CA TYR A 176 24.33 -1.57 1.62
C TYR A 176 24.36 -2.39 0.33
N ALA A 177 25.49 -2.36 -0.34
CA ALA A 177 25.92 -3.39 -1.27
C ALA A 177 27.25 -3.94 -0.78
#